data_c9dc920b719cb73f019495189e0eb806
#
_entry.id   c9dc920b719cb73f019495189e0eb806
#
_cell.length_a   1.000
_cell.length_b   1.000
_cell.length_c   1.000
_cell.angle_alpha   90.00
_cell.angle_beta   90.00
_cell.angle_gamma   90.00
#
_symmetry.space_group_name_H-M   'P 1'
#
loop_
_entity.id
_entity.type
_entity.pdbx_description
1 polymer ?
#
loop_
_entity_poly.entity_id
_entity_poly.type
_entity_poly.pdbx_seq_one_letter_code
_entity_poly.pdbx_strand_id
1 'polypeptide(L)'
;MNSELKPVKNFYRREIMLDLPPGSNFMYRQCNNMGFLAEPSCTIYTAGFDTEYTSDDVIVVGDEVSNTYLLAGAVTAYRSFTFFTLIKKAANQHKIEVRQPDIMEGETPEEVVILRGNDWKKLLEDYATIVAERNNLPKFGEGKNLTGYCTWYYYYADVTEKDLLENLDAMAKHRSSCYAADVVQIDDGYQTFQGDWNDQDETWPTPLPEIAKRMTDSGMRAGIWLMPFLASTASRVFKEHPDWFVKDENGNPKVSKGWSPPPDDLWVCLDTTIPAVQEHLKNVFQTFRKWGITYFKMDGLGFGLMDGKRSDPDATPLSAFRLGMKAIREAVPDSYLLGCCPPFMACLGYIDGARISNDTRACRSAIDHVTKTNFARWWMFDKFFRCDPDVVIARQDRSTASIGDNRLSIMTGIMTGVSITSDNLNTIAADRLELLGKSAQIRMRDFRPAGHWGAGCWPVAFSGTIDGRKAGAVLNTTDEPVTVKFEDMGLDPEQDAEELLQDLGKRKYVITVMPHDAVLLKQ
;
A
#
# COMPACT_ATOMS: atom_id res chain seq x y z
N MET A 1 -44.97 -10.06 9.37
CA MET A 1 -43.96 -10.79 8.60
C MET A 1 -42.80 -11.08 9.54
N ASN A 2 -42.74 -12.32 10.03
CA ASN A 2 -41.66 -12.77 10.91
C ASN A 2 -40.41 -12.96 10.04
N SER A 3 -39.46 -12.04 10.12
CA SER A 3 -38.10 -12.29 9.66
C SER A 3 -37.47 -13.26 10.66
N GLU A 4 -37.39 -14.54 10.33
CA GLU A 4 -36.55 -15.49 11.03
C GLU A 4 -35.11 -14.96 11.01
N LEU A 5 -34.64 -14.50 12.15
CA LEU A 5 -33.22 -14.21 12.38
C LEU A 5 -32.46 -15.54 12.14
N LYS A 6 -31.69 -15.63 11.07
CA LYS A 6 -30.74 -16.73 10.86
C LYS A 6 -29.90 -16.87 12.13
N PRO A 7 -29.66 -18.08 12.62
CA PRO A 7 -28.83 -18.27 13.80
C PRO A 7 -27.47 -17.61 13.58
N VAL A 8 -27.05 -16.77 14.52
CA VAL A 8 -25.71 -16.18 14.53
C VAL A 8 -24.72 -17.35 14.63
N LYS A 9 -23.95 -17.58 13.56
CA LYS A 9 -22.91 -18.60 13.57
C LYS A 9 -21.93 -18.30 14.72
N ASN A 10 -21.63 -19.27 15.56
CA ASN A 10 -20.60 -19.15 16.58
C ASN A 10 -19.23 -19.10 15.87
N PHE A 11 -18.61 -17.93 15.83
CA PHE A 11 -17.27 -17.74 15.29
C PHE A 11 -16.24 -17.62 16.42
N TYR A 12 -14.96 -17.78 16.09
CA TYR A 12 -13.87 -17.69 17.08
C TYR A 12 -13.81 -16.32 17.72
N ARG A 13 -13.80 -16.31 19.05
CA ARG A 13 -13.68 -15.12 19.87
C ARG A 13 -12.80 -15.38 21.09
N ARG A 14 -11.89 -14.47 21.40
CA ARG A 14 -11.03 -14.50 22.58
C ARG A 14 -10.98 -13.11 23.22
N GLU A 15 -10.86 -13.05 24.54
CA GLU A 15 -10.70 -11.81 25.29
C GLU A 15 -9.31 -11.73 25.93
N ILE A 16 -8.67 -10.57 25.83
CA ILE A 16 -7.41 -10.23 26.50
C ILE A 16 -7.73 -9.11 27.49
N MET A 17 -7.63 -9.41 28.78
CA MET A 17 -7.84 -8.40 29.82
C MET A 17 -6.60 -7.53 29.99
N LEU A 18 -6.81 -6.23 30.15
CA LEU A 18 -5.78 -5.22 30.29
C LEU A 18 -6.06 -4.37 31.53
N ASP A 19 -5.08 -4.36 32.45
CA ASP A 19 -5.02 -3.39 33.52
C ASP A 19 -4.07 -2.28 33.04
N LEU A 20 -4.65 -1.21 32.52
CA LEU A 20 -3.90 -0.03 32.10
C LEU A 20 -3.91 1.00 33.24
N PRO A 21 -2.83 1.80 33.44
CA PRO A 21 -2.83 2.89 34.39
C PRO A 21 -3.99 3.85 34.15
N PRO A 22 -4.51 4.51 35.21
CA PRO A 22 -5.52 5.54 35.06
C PRO A 22 -5.04 6.63 34.10
N GLY A 23 -5.86 6.95 33.09
CA GLY A 23 -5.52 7.97 32.11
C GLY A 23 -4.65 7.49 30.96
N SER A 24 -4.50 6.16 30.77
CA SER A 24 -3.86 5.59 29.57
C SER A 24 -4.39 6.23 28.31
N ASN A 25 -3.46 6.70 27.45
CA ASN A 25 -3.76 7.64 26.39
C ASN A 25 -3.19 7.26 25.03
N PHE A 26 -2.47 6.14 24.90
CA PHE A 26 -1.86 5.75 23.64
C PHE A 26 -2.59 4.60 22.96
N MET A 27 -2.91 4.77 21.69
CA MET A 27 -3.41 3.70 20.84
C MET A 27 -2.91 3.87 19.41
N TYR A 28 -2.29 2.81 18.88
CA TYR A 28 -2.06 2.62 17.45
C TYR A 28 -3.11 1.64 16.93
N ARG A 29 -3.82 2.02 15.90
CA ARG A 29 -4.73 1.12 15.21
C ARG A 29 -4.58 1.21 13.69
N GLN A 30 -4.90 0.12 13.02
CA GLN A 30 -4.90 -0.01 11.59
C GLN A 30 -6.31 -0.36 11.12
N CYS A 31 -6.76 0.26 10.04
CA CYS A 31 -7.96 -0.13 9.32
C CYS A 31 -7.50 -0.52 7.93
N ASN A 32 -7.43 -1.81 7.69
CA ASN A 32 -7.16 -2.35 6.37
C ASN A 32 -8.49 -2.57 5.69
N ASN A 33 -8.60 -2.01 4.53
CA ASN A 33 -9.79 -2.18 3.78
C ASN A 33 -9.96 -3.58 3.26
N MET A 34 -10.92 -4.23 3.79
CA MET A 34 -11.42 -5.50 3.30
C MET A 34 -12.67 -5.33 2.47
N GLY A 35 -13.04 -4.11 2.16
CA GLY A 35 -14.19 -3.75 1.34
C GLY A 35 -13.77 -2.95 0.13
N PHE A 36 -14.57 -3.03 -0.87
CA PHE A 36 -14.43 -2.52 -2.22
C PHE A 36 -14.09 -1.01 -2.34
N LEU A 37 -14.28 -0.21 -1.32
CA LEU A 37 -14.17 1.25 -1.38
C LEU A 37 -13.61 1.89 -0.11
N ALA A 38 -13.18 1.10 0.84
CA ALA A 38 -12.71 1.68 2.06
C ALA A 38 -11.21 1.96 1.95
N GLU A 39 -10.77 3.11 2.34
CA GLU A 39 -9.40 3.59 2.20
C GLU A 39 -8.50 3.04 3.32
N PRO A 40 -7.34 2.44 3.00
CA PRO A 40 -6.43 1.98 4.03
C PRO A 40 -6.04 3.15 4.90
N SER A 41 -6.41 3.08 6.18
CA SER A 41 -6.07 4.09 7.15
C SER A 41 -5.27 3.50 8.30
N CYS A 42 -4.42 4.32 8.87
CA CYS A 42 -3.72 4.03 10.10
C CYS A 42 -3.89 5.24 11.01
N THR A 43 -4.16 5.02 12.29
CA THR A 43 -4.42 6.11 13.23
C THR A 43 -3.67 5.89 14.52
N ILE A 44 -3.05 6.95 15.02
CA ILE A 44 -2.42 7.00 16.34
C ILE A 44 -3.20 8.01 17.17
N TYR A 45 -3.61 7.58 18.36
CA TYR A 45 -4.31 8.41 19.33
C TYR A 45 -3.45 8.59 20.56
N THR A 46 -3.41 9.80 21.10
CA THR A 46 -2.77 10.14 22.37
C THR A 46 -3.73 10.78 23.37
N ALA A 47 -5.01 10.40 23.29
CA ALA A 47 -6.08 10.85 24.19
C ALA A 47 -6.82 9.66 24.77
N GLY A 48 -7.50 9.86 25.88
CA GLY A 48 -8.25 8.80 26.57
C GLY A 48 -9.24 8.07 25.67
N PHE A 49 -9.51 6.81 25.96
CA PHE A 49 -10.38 5.93 25.17
C PHE A 49 -11.80 5.94 25.72
N ASP A 50 -12.70 6.67 25.09
CA ASP A 50 -14.09 6.83 25.55
C ASP A 50 -15.10 5.94 24.83
N THR A 51 -14.70 5.33 23.69
CA THR A 51 -15.54 4.49 22.84
C THR A 51 -14.87 3.17 22.51
N GLU A 52 -15.59 2.29 21.81
CA GLU A 52 -15.00 1.07 21.24
C GLU A 52 -14.22 1.41 19.96
N TYR A 53 -13.03 0.82 19.83
CA TYR A 53 -12.18 0.98 18.66
C TYR A 53 -11.80 -0.38 18.10
N THR A 54 -12.07 -0.61 16.83
CA THR A 54 -11.64 -1.81 16.12
C THR A 54 -10.41 -1.51 15.28
N SER A 55 -9.46 -2.41 15.32
CA SER A 55 -8.26 -2.44 14.48
C SER A 55 -8.18 -3.75 13.73
N ASP A 56 -7.72 -3.68 12.50
CA ASP A 56 -7.46 -4.85 11.68
C ASP A 56 -5.99 -5.27 11.86
N ASP A 57 -5.75 -6.57 11.91
CA ASP A 57 -4.45 -7.22 11.96
C ASP A 57 -3.57 -6.89 13.18
N VAL A 58 -3.52 -5.66 13.68
CA VAL A 58 -2.69 -5.26 14.82
C VAL A 58 -3.26 -4.08 15.58
N ILE A 59 -3.15 -4.13 16.90
CA ILE A 59 -3.43 -3.01 17.80
C ILE A 59 -2.31 -2.87 18.83
N VAL A 60 -1.92 -1.63 19.13
CA VAL A 60 -1.08 -1.31 20.30
C VAL A 60 -1.85 -0.39 21.22
N VAL A 61 -1.89 -0.69 22.50
CA VAL A 61 -2.49 0.17 23.53
C VAL A 61 -1.54 0.33 24.70
N GLY A 62 -1.58 1.49 25.36
CA GLY A 62 -0.69 1.73 26.47
C GLY A 62 -0.81 3.12 27.08
N ASP A 63 0.20 3.46 27.84
CA ASP A 63 0.31 4.73 28.54
C ASP A 63 1.70 5.34 28.34
N GLU A 64 1.74 6.54 27.77
CA GLU A 64 3.00 7.26 27.49
C GLU A 64 3.70 7.77 28.76
N VAL A 65 2.95 7.98 29.84
CA VAL A 65 3.53 8.48 31.09
C VAL A 65 4.33 7.38 31.80
N SER A 66 3.78 6.18 31.88
CA SER A 66 4.45 5.02 32.48
C SER A 66 5.31 4.24 31.49
N ASN A 67 5.25 4.55 30.19
CA ASN A 67 5.85 3.78 29.11
C ASN A 67 5.48 2.29 29.17
N THR A 68 4.21 2.00 29.39
CA THR A 68 3.72 0.63 29.47
C THR A 68 2.78 0.36 28.29
N TYR A 69 3.15 -0.61 27.44
CA TYR A 69 2.42 -0.91 26.21
C TYR A 69 2.16 -2.41 26.05
N LEU A 70 1.05 -2.72 25.40
CA LEU A 70 0.69 -4.06 24.91
C LEU A 70 0.38 -3.97 23.43
N LEU A 71 0.96 -4.90 22.65
CA LEU A 71 0.60 -5.16 21.27
C LEU A 71 -0.15 -6.49 21.19
N ALA A 72 -1.27 -6.53 20.46
CA ALA A 72 -1.90 -7.75 19.99
C ALA A 72 -1.91 -7.71 18.45
N GLY A 73 -1.41 -8.77 17.80
CA GLY A 73 -1.25 -8.80 16.36
C GLY A 73 -1.49 -10.17 15.75
N ALA A 74 -2.12 -10.21 14.57
CA ALA A 74 -2.29 -11.40 13.76
C ALA A 74 -0.95 -11.80 13.14
N VAL A 75 -0.66 -13.09 13.11
CA VAL A 75 0.57 -13.63 12.50
C VAL A 75 0.26 -14.34 11.19
N THR A 76 -0.92 -14.93 11.10
CA THR A 76 -1.42 -15.63 9.90
C THR A 76 -2.78 -15.12 9.48
N ALA A 77 -3.13 -15.33 8.21
CA ALA A 77 -4.43 -15.07 7.63
C ALA A 77 -4.66 -16.05 6.46
N TYR A 78 -5.02 -17.29 6.79
CA TYR A 78 -5.23 -18.36 5.80
C TYR A 78 -6.71 -18.53 5.44
N ARG A 79 -7.59 -18.40 6.43
CA ARG A 79 -9.03 -18.60 6.30
C ARG A 79 -9.84 -17.40 6.76
N SER A 80 -9.33 -16.63 7.75
CA SER A 80 -10.02 -15.49 8.34
C SER A 80 -9.08 -14.34 8.59
N PHE A 81 -9.65 -13.13 8.56
CA PHE A 81 -8.99 -11.96 9.13
C PHE A 81 -9.13 -11.96 10.63
N THR A 82 -8.22 -11.25 11.30
CA THR A 82 -8.27 -11.04 12.73
C THR A 82 -8.56 -9.58 13.05
N PHE A 83 -9.61 -9.36 13.82
CA PHE A 83 -10.02 -8.04 14.30
C PHE A 83 -9.74 -7.93 15.79
N PHE A 84 -9.22 -6.78 16.20
CA PHE A 84 -8.96 -6.43 17.59
C PHE A 84 -9.86 -5.26 17.99
N THR A 85 -10.79 -5.47 18.91
CA THR A 85 -11.66 -4.39 19.41
C THR A 85 -11.30 -4.04 20.84
N LEU A 86 -10.80 -2.82 21.07
CA LEU A 86 -10.57 -2.28 22.40
C LEU A 86 -11.89 -1.81 23.00
N ILE A 87 -12.22 -2.31 24.19
CA ILE A 87 -13.46 -2.04 24.91
C ILE A 87 -13.13 -1.59 26.32
N LYS A 88 -13.60 -0.41 26.72
CA LYS A 88 -13.50 0.11 28.09
C LYS A 88 -14.51 -0.60 28.99
N LYS A 89 -14.08 -1.17 30.10
CA LYS A 89 -14.92 -1.85 31.08
C LYS A 89 -15.16 -1.00 32.33
N ALA A 90 -14.11 -0.35 32.85
CA ALA A 90 -14.15 0.56 33.98
C ALA A 90 -13.01 1.59 33.83
N ALA A 91 -12.85 2.50 34.78
CA ALA A 91 -11.88 3.58 34.69
C ALA A 91 -10.44 3.11 34.34
N ASN A 92 -10.03 1.94 34.85
CA ASN A 92 -8.69 1.40 34.67
C ASN A 92 -8.69 -0.01 34.03
N GLN A 93 -9.84 -0.50 33.58
CA GLN A 93 -9.96 -1.82 33.01
C GLN A 93 -10.44 -1.73 31.58
N HIS A 94 -9.62 -2.29 30.68
CA HIS A 94 -9.95 -2.45 29.28
C HIS A 94 -9.87 -3.94 28.92
N LYS A 95 -10.53 -4.32 27.84
CA LYS A 95 -10.30 -5.60 27.18
C LYS A 95 -10.08 -5.38 25.70
N ILE A 96 -9.24 -6.21 25.12
CA ILE A 96 -9.19 -6.41 23.67
C ILE A 96 -9.96 -7.67 23.34
N GLU A 97 -11.02 -7.54 22.57
CA GLU A 97 -11.72 -8.65 21.98
C GLU A 97 -11.05 -9.00 20.65
N VAL A 98 -10.63 -10.26 20.51
CA VAL A 98 -10.06 -10.82 19.28
C VAL A 98 -11.15 -11.58 18.56
N ARG A 99 -11.45 -11.26 17.31
CA ARG A 99 -12.46 -11.93 16.48
C ARG A 99 -11.86 -12.43 15.18
N GLN A 100 -12.26 -13.64 14.78
CA GLN A 100 -11.94 -14.25 13.49
C GLN A 100 -13.26 -14.80 12.91
N PRO A 101 -13.95 -14.00 12.08
CA PRO A 101 -15.35 -14.26 11.73
C PRO A 101 -15.59 -15.49 10.85
N ASP A 102 -14.56 -15.96 10.13
CA ASP A 102 -14.64 -17.12 9.25
C ASP A 102 -14.11 -18.41 9.88
N ILE A 103 -13.70 -18.39 11.15
CA ILE A 103 -13.30 -19.56 11.93
C ILE A 103 -14.49 -19.99 12.78
N MET A 104 -14.98 -21.19 12.56
CA MET A 104 -16.07 -21.75 13.33
C MET A 104 -15.56 -22.34 14.66
N GLU A 105 -16.46 -22.47 15.65
CA GLU A 105 -16.14 -23.13 16.91
C GLU A 105 -15.62 -24.55 16.67
N GLY A 106 -14.43 -24.87 17.23
CA GLY A 106 -13.75 -26.14 17.05
C GLY A 106 -12.75 -26.20 15.89
N GLU A 107 -12.72 -25.21 15.02
CA GLU A 107 -11.67 -25.09 13.99
C GLU A 107 -10.40 -24.45 14.57
N THR A 108 -9.27 -24.65 13.88
CA THR A 108 -7.99 -24.02 14.26
C THR A 108 -8.02 -22.52 13.96
N PRO A 109 -7.85 -21.66 14.97
CA PRO A 109 -7.83 -20.21 14.75
C PRO A 109 -6.55 -19.76 14.05
N GLU A 110 -6.60 -18.57 13.45
CA GLU A 110 -5.40 -17.87 12.99
C GLU A 110 -4.49 -17.53 14.18
N GLU A 111 -3.20 -17.57 13.96
CA GLU A 111 -2.21 -17.30 14.99
C GLU A 111 -2.20 -15.81 15.36
N VAL A 112 -2.15 -15.53 16.66
CA VAL A 112 -2.09 -14.20 17.25
C VAL A 112 -0.96 -14.12 18.26
N VAL A 113 -0.15 -13.08 18.18
CA VAL A 113 0.91 -12.78 19.16
C VAL A 113 0.48 -11.65 20.09
N ILE A 114 0.92 -11.73 21.35
CA ILE A 114 0.75 -10.68 22.36
C ILE A 114 2.12 -10.32 22.89
N LEU A 115 2.52 -9.06 22.68
CA LEU A 115 3.80 -8.52 23.15
C LEU A 115 3.55 -7.45 24.23
N ARG A 116 4.46 -7.35 25.19
CA ARG A 116 4.43 -6.32 26.24
C ARG A 116 5.81 -5.66 26.33
N GLY A 117 5.85 -4.37 26.58
CA GLY A 117 7.10 -3.64 26.69
C GLY A 117 6.92 -2.18 27.08
N ASN A 118 8.02 -1.46 27.09
CA ASN A 118 8.11 -0.05 27.44
C ASN A 118 8.40 0.87 26.24
N ASP A 119 8.38 0.33 25.03
CA ASP A 119 8.59 1.06 23.78
C ASP A 119 7.65 0.49 22.73
N TRP A 120 6.55 1.18 22.43
CA TRP A 120 5.55 0.74 21.47
C TRP A 120 6.11 0.61 20.03
N LYS A 121 7.13 1.41 19.69
CA LYS A 121 7.80 1.33 18.38
C LYS A 121 8.55 0.01 18.26
N LYS A 122 9.28 -0.37 19.32
CA LYS A 122 9.97 -1.66 19.39
C LYS A 122 9.00 -2.84 19.31
N LEU A 123 7.83 -2.74 19.92
CA LEU A 123 6.81 -3.78 19.83
C LEU A 123 6.33 -3.99 18.40
N LEU A 124 6.13 -2.91 17.62
CA LEU A 124 5.77 -3.01 16.20
C LEU A 124 6.90 -3.60 15.34
N GLU A 125 8.16 -3.22 15.61
CA GLU A 125 9.33 -3.80 14.92
C GLU A 125 9.48 -5.30 15.19
N ASP A 126 9.31 -5.71 16.45
CA ASP A 126 9.35 -7.11 16.86
C ASP A 126 8.19 -7.92 16.24
N TYR A 127 7.00 -7.35 16.26
CA TYR A 127 5.83 -7.93 15.60
C TYR A 127 6.07 -8.15 14.10
N ALA A 128 6.58 -7.13 13.41
CA ALA A 128 6.90 -7.26 11.99
C ALA A 128 7.93 -8.37 11.72
N THR A 129 8.92 -8.51 12.60
CA THR A 129 9.93 -9.58 12.49
C THR A 129 9.29 -10.96 12.69
N ILE A 130 8.45 -11.14 13.71
CA ILE A 130 7.73 -12.40 13.98
C ILE A 130 6.86 -12.78 12.78
N VAL A 131 6.10 -11.82 12.22
CA VAL A 131 5.25 -12.09 11.05
C VAL A 131 6.10 -12.50 9.84
N ALA A 132 7.21 -11.78 9.58
CA ALA A 132 8.08 -12.09 8.45
C ALA A 132 8.71 -13.50 8.57
N GLU A 133 9.21 -13.84 9.75
CA GLU A 133 9.79 -15.16 10.01
C GLU A 133 8.75 -16.29 9.90
N ARG A 134 7.57 -16.08 10.49
CA ARG A 134 6.49 -17.08 10.49
C ARG A 134 5.98 -17.38 9.08
N ASN A 135 5.91 -16.38 8.23
CA ASN A 135 5.46 -16.50 6.84
C ASN A 135 6.61 -16.75 5.84
N ASN A 136 7.84 -16.97 6.31
CA ASN A 136 9.03 -17.19 5.49
C ASN A 136 9.19 -16.12 4.40
N LEU A 137 8.99 -14.85 4.75
CA LEU A 137 9.07 -13.76 3.80
C LEU A 137 10.51 -13.52 3.36
N PRO A 138 10.74 -13.16 2.08
CA PRO A 138 12.06 -12.76 1.62
C PRO A 138 12.47 -11.44 2.27
N LYS A 139 13.76 -11.14 2.26
CA LYS A 139 14.25 -9.82 2.61
C LYS A 139 13.95 -8.87 1.45
N PHE A 140 13.19 -7.83 1.76
CA PHE A 140 12.88 -6.76 0.83
C PHE A 140 13.84 -5.58 1.01
N GLY A 141 13.85 -4.66 0.05
CA GLY A 141 14.52 -3.36 0.20
C GLY A 141 16.05 -3.37 0.03
N GLU A 142 16.67 -4.51 -0.23
CA GLU A 142 18.10 -4.55 -0.60
C GLU A 142 18.33 -3.96 -2.00
N GLY A 143 19.44 -3.27 -2.20
CA GLY A 143 19.80 -2.67 -3.49
C GLY A 143 19.31 -1.22 -3.68
N LYS A 144 19.22 -0.81 -4.95
CA LYS A 144 18.82 0.55 -5.36
C LYS A 144 17.32 0.78 -5.24
N ASN A 145 16.93 2.06 -5.32
CA ASN A 145 15.53 2.43 -5.41
C ASN A 145 14.87 1.80 -6.65
N LEU A 146 13.61 1.42 -6.53
CA LEU A 146 12.76 1.07 -7.67
C LEU A 146 12.24 2.37 -8.28
N THR A 147 12.67 2.67 -9.49
CA THR A 147 12.30 3.89 -10.20
C THR A 147 11.43 3.55 -11.41
N GLY A 148 10.53 4.44 -11.80
CA GLY A 148 9.70 4.14 -12.96
C GLY A 148 8.69 5.20 -13.31
N TYR A 149 7.88 4.84 -14.29
CA TYR A 149 6.80 5.66 -14.83
C TYR A 149 5.50 4.85 -14.87
N CYS A 150 4.40 5.54 -14.53
CA CYS A 150 3.04 5.01 -14.57
C CYS A 150 2.15 5.97 -15.35
N THR A 151 1.31 5.49 -16.24
CA THR A 151 0.50 6.36 -17.12
C THR A 151 -0.70 7.00 -16.42
N TRP A 152 -1.14 6.52 -15.23
CA TRP A 152 -2.44 6.86 -14.63
C TRP A 152 -2.60 8.33 -14.24
N TYR A 153 -1.81 8.83 -13.30
CA TYR A 153 -2.11 10.10 -12.58
C TYR A 153 -1.92 11.40 -13.38
N TYR A 154 -1.58 11.30 -14.64
CA TYR A 154 -1.55 12.43 -15.55
C TYR A 154 -2.63 12.34 -16.64
N TYR A 155 -2.85 11.15 -17.18
CA TYR A 155 -3.74 10.90 -18.31
C TYR A 155 -5.06 10.23 -17.89
N TYR A 156 -5.06 9.46 -16.77
CA TYR A 156 -6.15 8.59 -16.34
C TYR A 156 -6.53 7.59 -17.45
N ALA A 157 -7.81 7.22 -17.55
CA ALA A 157 -8.29 6.29 -18.57
C ALA A 157 -8.26 6.86 -20.01
N ASP A 158 -7.98 8.13 -20.18
CA ASP A 158 -7.84 8.78 -21.50
C ASP A 158 -6.43 8.61 -22.10
N VAL A 159 -5.56 7.82 -21.47
CA VAL A 159 -4.20 7.55 -21.96
C VAL A 159 -4.22 6.87 -23.33
N THR A 160 -3.32 7.32 -24.21
CA THR A 160 -3.14 6.74 -25.55
C THR A 160 -1.74 6.15 -25.71
N GLU A 161 -1.57 5.29 -26.71
CA GLU A 161 -0.25 4.79 -27.11
C GLU A 161 0.74 5.94 -27.35
N LYS A 162 0.30 7.03 -27.99
CA LYS A 162 1.12 8.22 -28.25
C LYS A 162 1.67 8.84 -26.96
N ASP A 163 0.82 8.99 -25.94
CA ASP A 163 1.22 9.56 -24.65
C ASP A 163 2.31 8.71 -23.98
N LEU A 164 2.14 7.39 -24.03
CA LEU A 164 3.15 6.45 -23.52
C LEU A 164 4.49 6.60 -24.27
N LEU A 165 4.45 6.60 -25.61
CA LEU A 165 5.67 6.63 -26.42
C LEU A 165 6.43 7.95 -26.27
N GLU A 166 5.73 9.09 -26.19
CA GLU A 166 6.35 10.39 -25.94
C GLU A 166 7.06 10.42 -24.57
N ASN A 167 6.45 9.85 -23.52
CA ASN A 167 7.08 9.76 -22.21
C ASN A 167 8.24 8.74 -22.20
N LEU A 168 8.16 7.66 -22.97
CA LEU A 168 9.23 6.69 -23.11
C LEU A 168 10.49 7.35 -23.71
N ASP A 169 10.33 8.18 -24.75
CA ASP A 169 11.40 8.95 -25.37
C ASP A 169 11.99 9.98 -24.38
N ALA A 170 11.14 10.66 -23.61
CA ALA A 170 11.59 11.59 -22.58
C ALA A 170 12.39 10.88 -21.48
N MET A 171 11.95 9.71 -21.00
CA MET A 171 12.69 8.92 -20.03
C MET A 171 14.06 8.47 -20.57
N ALA A 172 14.12 8.02 -21.82
CA ALA A 172 15.40 7.66 -22.46
C ALA A 172 16.37 8.85 -22.49
N LYS A 173 15.86 10.06 -22.80
CA LYS A 173 16.63 11.30 -22.81
C LYS A 173 17.13 11.70 -21.41
N HIS A 174 16.30 11.53 -20.37
CA HIS A 174 16.63 11.93 -19.00
C HIS A 174 17.41 10.89 -18.22
N ARG A 175 17.53 9.66 -18.73
CA ARG A 175 18.17 8.54 -18.05
C ARG A 175 19.61 8.82 -17.58
N SER A 176 20.38 9.54 -18.37
CA SER A 176 21.77 9.89 -18.07
C SER A 176 21.93 11.18 -17.27
N SER A 177 20.88 11.97 -17.10
CA SER A 177 20.97 13.29 -16.45
C SER A 177 20.51 13.28 -15.01
N CYS A 178 19.29 12.82 -14.72
CA CYS A 178 18.71 12.97 -13.40
C CYS A 178 17.72 11.87 -12.99
N TYR A 179 16.96 11.29 -13.93
CA TYR A 179 15.93 10.30 -13.61
C TYR A 179 16.03 9.07 -14.51
N ALA A 180 16.65 8.01 -13.97
CA ALA A 180 16.78 6.73 -14.67
C ALA A 180 15.63 5.80 -14.26
N ALA A 181 14.57 5.74 -15.06
CA ALA A 181 13.47 4.80 -14.85
C ALA A 181 13.91 3.36 -15.11
N ASP A 182 13.57 2.46 -14.19
CA ASP A 182 13.76 1.00 -14.31
C ASP A 182 12.52 0.30 -14.85
N VAL A 183 11.34 0.89 -14.65
CA VAL A 183 10.03 0.33 -15.02
C VAL A 183 9.23 1.35 -15.79
N VAL A 184 8.52 0.89 -16.81
CA VAL A 184 7.43 1.63 -17.45
C VAL A 184 6.18 0.79 -17.33
N GLN A 185 5.15 1.33 -16.70
CA GLN A 185 3.90 0.66 -16.44
C GLN A 185 2.76 1.33 -17.22
N ILE A 186 2.10 0.55 -18.07
CA ILE A 186 0.80 0.91 -18.63
C ILE A 186 -0.26 0.65 -17.55
N ASP A 187 -1.02 1.67 -17.19
CA ASP A 187 -2.11 1.58 -16.21
C ASP A 187 -3.46 1.34 -16.91
N ASP A 188 -4.58 1.48 -16.20
CA ASP A 188 -5.95 1.34 -16.71
C ASP A 188 -6.18 2.22 -17.97
N GLY A 189 -6.95 1.69 -18.93
CA GLY A 189 -7.28 2.38 -20.18
C GLY A 189 -6.66 1.78 -21.44
N TYR A 190 -5.95 0.65 -21.35
CA TYR A 190 -5.44 -0.06 -22.54
C TYR A 190 -6.36 -1.20 -23.01
N GLN A 191 -7.11 -1.79 -22.10
CA GLN A 191 -7.96 -2.95 -22.33
C GLN A 191 -9.35 -2.56 -22.86
N THR A 192 -9.96 -3.44 -23.64
CA THR A 192 -11.32 -3.24 -24.17
C THR A 192 -12.38 -3.28 -23.05
N PHE A 193 -12.31 -4.28 -22.17
CA PHE A 193 -13.20 -4.47 -21.02
C PHE A 193 -12.42 -5.00 -19.82
N GLN A 194 -12.88 -4.65 -18.64
CA GLN A 194 -12.37 -5.24 -17.40
C GLN A 194 -12.60 -6.77 -17.44
N GLY A 195 -11.51 -7.54 -17.26
CA GLY A 195 -11.52 -9.01 -17.38
C GLY A 195 -10.91 -9.54 -18.68
N ASP A 196 -10.96 -8.81 -19.78
CA ASP A 196 -10.35 -9.19 -21.06
C ASP A 196 -8.93 -8.61 -21.16
N TRP A 197 -8.07 -8.94 -20.20
CA TRP A 197 -6.78 -8.27 -19.96
C TRP A 197 -5.75 -8.40 -21.09
N ASN A 198 -5.86 -9.44 -21.91
CA ASN A 198 -4.94 -9.63 -23.04
C ASN A 198 -5.47 -9.01 -24.35
N ASP A 199 -6.62 -8.35 -24.32
CA ASP A 199 -7.18 -7.60 -25.44
C ASP A 199 -6.91 -6.10 -25.23
N GLN A 200 -6.74 -5.36 -26.32
CA GLN A 200 -6.44 -3.92 -26.28
C GLN A 200 -7.52 -3.11 -26.97
N ASP A 201 -7.70 -1.87 -26.49
CA ASP A 201 -8.60 -0.88 -27.06
C ASP A 201 -8.06 -0.30 -28.38
N GLU A 202 -8.94 0.30 -29.20
CA GLU A 202 -8.57 0.92 -30.49
C GLU A 202 -7.62 2.11 -30.37
N THR A 203 -7.54 2.75 -29.21
CA THR A 203 -6.56 3.82 -28.91
C THR A 203 -5.13 3.32 -28.81
N TRP A 204 -4.92 2.00 -28.82
CA TRP A 204 -3.65 1.29 -28.82
C TRP A 204 -3.47 0.50 -30.13
N PRO A 205 -3.17 1.17 -31.26
CA PRO A 205 -3.11 0.53 -32.58
C PRO A 205 -1.96 -0.45 -32.74
N THR A 206 -0.84 -0.28 -32.01
CA THR A 206 0.27 -1.22 -32.03
C THR A 206 0.01 -2.37 -31.06
N PRO A 207 0.20 -3.63 -31.45
CA PRO A 207 0.04 -4.77 -30.55
C PRO A 207 0.85 -4.63 -29.26
N LEU A 208 0.24 -4.94 -28.10
CA LEU A 208 0.90 -4.85 -26.78
C LEU A 208 2.27 -5.58 -26.73
N PRO A 209 2.50 -6.73 -27.37
CA PRO A 209 3.83 -7.35 -27.44
C PRO A 209 4.89 -6.44 -28.06
N GLU A 210 4.52 -5.66 -29.08
CA GLU A 210 5.45 -4.73 -29.76
C GLU A 210 5.73 -3.50 -28.88
N ILE A 211 4.71 -3.01 -28.17
CA ILE A 211 4.87 -1.93 -27.18
C ILE A 211 5.78 -2.38 -26.04
N ALA A 212 5.55 -3.58 -25.49
CA ALA A 212 6.39 -4.15 -24.44
C ALA A 212 7.85 -4.30 -24.92
N LYS A 213 8.05 -4.70 -26.19
CA LYS A 213 9.38 -4.75 -26.79
C LYS A 213 10.04 -3.39 -26.87
N ARG A 214 9.32 -2.33 -27.25
CA ARG A 214 9.86 -0.95 -27.27
C ARG A 214 10.31 -0.50 -25.88
N MET A 215 9.54 -0.80 -24.82
CA MET A 215 9.92 -0.52 -23.44
C MET A 215 11.22 -1.23 -23.07
N THR A 216 11.33 -2.52 -23.39
CA THR A 216 12.52 -3.32 -23.06
C THR A 216 13.74 -2.92 -23.88
N ASP A 217 13.58 -2.60 -25.17
CA ASP A 217 14.65 -2.09 -26.03
C ASP A 217 15.18 -0.73 -25.53
N SER A 218 14.35 0.05 -24.86
CA SER A 218 14.77 1.29 -24.17
C SER A 218 15.48 1.05 -22.84
N GLY A 219 15.71 -0.22 -22.48
CA GLY A 219 16.42 -0.65 -21.28
C GLY A 219 15.59 -0.56 -20.00
N MET A 220 14.26 -0.52 -20.11
CA MET A 220 13.32 -0.48 -18.98
C MET A 220 12.52 -1.78 -18.93
N ARG A 221 12.07 -2.15 -17.74
CA ARG A 221 11.16 -3.27 -17.55
C ARG A 221 9.76 -2.86 -18.00
N ALA A 222 9.13 -3.70 -18.83
CA ALA A 222 7.73 -3.48 -19.20
C ALA A 222 6.80 -3.92 -18.06
N GLY A 223 5.85 -3.06 -17.73
CA GLY A 223 4.83 -3.26 -16.71
C GLY A 223 3.43 -3.04 -17.24
N ILE A 224 2.45 -3.71 -16.60
CA ILE A 224 1.03 -3.60 -16.92
C ILE A 224 0.19 -3.59 -15.65
N TRP A 225 -0.93 -2.88 -15.71
CA TRP A 225 -1.98 -2.87 -14.70
C TRP A 225 -3.10 -3.85 -15.07
N LEU A 226 -3.69 -4.49 -14.09
CA LEU A 226 -4.91 -5.30 -14.23
C LEU A 226 -5.58 -5.49 -12.88
N MET A 227 -6.88 -5.88 -12.89
CA MET A 227 -7.65 -6.28 -11.71
C MET A 227 -7.94 -7.79 -11.78
N PRO A 228 -7.06 -8.66 -11.29
CA PRO A 228 -7.03 -10.07 -11.65
C PRO A 228 -8.29 -10.86 -11.25
N PHE A 229 -9.00 -10.44 -10.20
CA PHE A 229 -10.17 -11.16 -9.69
C PHE A 229 -11.51 -10.64 -10.23
N LEU A 230 -11.47 -9.68 -11.14
CA LEU A 230 -12.64 -8.95 -11.59
C LEU A 230 -12.87 -9.14 -13.09
N ALA A 231 -14.14 -9.17 -13.49
CA ALA A 231 -14.55 -9.05 -14.87
C ALA A 231 -15.81 -8.18 -14.99
N SER A 232 -15.93 -7.48 -16.11
CA SER A 232 -17.16 -6.80 -16.50
C SER A 232 -18.18 -7.79 -17.04
N THR A 233 -19.46 -7.52 -16.82
CA THR A 233 -20.54 -8.28 -17.48
C THR A 233 -20.58 -8.08 -19.00
N ALA A 234 -19.88 -7.05 -19.51
CA ALA A 234 -19.69 -6.81 -20.93
C ALA A 234 -18.54 -7.62 -21.54
N SER A 235 -17.62 -8.14 -20.72
CA SER A 235 -16.43 -8.86 -21.16
C SER A 235 -16.75 -10.19 -21.87
N ARG A 236 -15.79 -10.66 -22.64
CA ARG A 236 -15.84 -11.98 -23.29
C ARG A 236 -15.79 -13.09 -22.25
N VAL A 237 -14.93 -12.98 -21.24
CA VAL A 237 -14.79 -13.99 -20.19
C VAL A 237 -16.12 -14.23 -19.45
N PHE A 238 -16.89 -13.16 -19.19
CA PHE A 238 -18.20 -13.31 -18.57
C PHE A 238 -19.21 -13.99 -19.48
N LYS A 239 -19.26 -13.63 -20.76
CA LYS A 239 -20.20 -14.19 -21.74
C LYS A 239 -19.94 -15.67 -22.04
N GLU A 240 -18.65 -16.05 -22.09
CA GLU A 240 -18.25 -17.44 -22.39
C GLU A 240 -18.34 -18.34 -21.15
N HIS A 241 -18.13 -17.79 -19.95
CA HIS A 241 -18.03 -18.56 -18.70
C HIS A 241 -18.84 -17.94 -17.54
N PRO A 242 -20.16 -17.81 -17.66
CA PRO A 242 -20.98 -17.17 -16.63
C PRO A 242 -21.04 -17.98 -15.30
N ASP A 243 -20.59 -19.23 -15.31
CA ASP A 243 -20.49 -20.12 -14.17
C ASP A 243 -19.19 -19.92 -13.33
N TRP A 244 -18.23 -19.15 -13.82
CA TRP A 244 -16.93 -18.91 -13.16
C TRP A 244 -16.97 -17.88 -12.02
N PHE A 245 -18.11 -17.30 -11.73
CA PHE A 245 -18.20 -16.15 -10.84
C PHE A 245 -18.87 -16.49 -9.51
N VAL A 246 -18.47 -15.75 -8.46
CA VAL A 246 -19.10 -15.79 -7.14
C VAL A 246 -20.58 -15.47 -7.29
N LYS A 247 -21.44 -16.27 -6.63
CA LYS A 247 -22.89 -16.22 -6.78
C LYS A 247 -23.60 -15.56 -5.60
N ASP A 248 -24.72 -14.94 -5.86
CA ASP A 248 -25.65 -14.44 -4.88
C ASP A 248 -26.45 -15.58 -4.20
N GLU A 249 -27.38 -15.22 -3.32
CA GLU A 249 -28.25 -16.18 -2.62
C GLU A 249 -29.15 -16.98 -3.57
N ASN A 250 -29.46 -16.42 -4.73
CA ASN A 250 -30.32 -17.04 -5.75
C ASN A 250 -29.54 -17.93 -6.74
N GLY A 251 -28.21 -17.93 -6.65
CA GLY A 251 -27.34 -18.70 -7.53
C GLY A 251 -26.96 -17.96 -8.83
N ASN A 252 -27.26 -16.68 -8.95
CA ASN A 252 -26.82 -15.85 -10.08
C ASN A 252 -25.44 -15.23 -9.78
N PRO A 253 -24.63 -14.87 -10.80
CA PRO A 253 -23.42 -14.10 -10.60
C PRO A 253 -23.69 -12.84 -9.76
N LYS A 254 -22.92 -12.64 -8.71
CA LYS A 254 -23.09 -11.48 -7.83
C LYS A 254 -22.49 -10.24 -8.48
N VAL A 255 -23.36 -9.33 -8.92
CA VAL A 255 -22.98 -8.11 -9.63
C VAL A 255 -22.80 -6.96 -8.66
N SER A 256 -21.75 -6.17 -8.87
CA SER A 256 -21.51 -4.89 -8.21
C SER A 256 -21.29 -3.79 -9.25
N LYS A 257 -21.55 -2.53 -8.88
CA LYS A 257 -21.25 -1.40 -9.75
C LYS A 257 -19.79 -0.98 -9.58
N GLY A 258 -19.08 -0.86 -10.69
CA GLY A 258 -17.73 -0.35 -10.78
C GLY A 258 -17.66 1.15 -11.12
N TRP A 259 -16.46 1.62 -11.39
CA TRP A 259 -16.21 3.02 -11.76
C TRP A 259 -16.03 3.25 -13.27
N SER A 260 -15.87 2.18 -14.06
CA SER A 260 -15.81 2.31 -15.53
C SER A 260 -17.13 2.86 -16.09
N PRO A 261 -17.10 3.54 -17.24
CA PRO A 261 -18.32 3.97 -17.91
C PRO A 261 -19.08 2.76 -18.50
N PRO A 262 -20.41 2.87 -18.69
CA PRO A 262 -21.17 1.83 -19.40
C PRO A 262 -20.62 1.60 -20.82
N PRO A 263 -20.62 0.34 -21.31
CA PRO A 263 -21.22 -0.86 -20.69
C PRO A 263 -20.31 -1.63 -19.72
N ASP A 264 -19.14 -1.09 -19.36
CA ASP A 264 -18.13 -1.74 -18.51
C ASP A 264 -18.33 -1.48 -17.01
N ASP A 265 -19.48 -0.95 -16.58
CA ASP A 265 -19.75 -0.48 -15.22
C ASP A 265 -20.34 -1.53 -14.27
N LEU A 266 -20.64 -2.73 -14.77
CA LEU A 266 -21.17 -3.83 -13.98
C LEU A 266 -20.15 -4.96 -13.85
N TRP A 267 -19.70 -5.20 -12.62
CA TRP A 267 -18.57 -6.07 -12.33
C TRP A 267 -18.98 -7.30 -11.51
N VAL A 268 -18.28 -8.39 -11.77
CA VAL A 268 -18.42 -9.68 -11.11
C VAL A 268 -17.05 -10.18 -10.64
N CYS A 269 -17.01 -10.95 -9.55
CA CYS A 269 -15.79 -11.51 -9.00
C CYS A 269 -15.62 -12.97 -9.44
N LEU A 270 -14.43 -13.33 -9.90
CA LEU A 270 -14.05 -14.71 -10.24
C LEU A 270 -14.07 -15.61 -8.98
N ASP A 271 -14.67 -16.78 -9.10
CA ASP A 271 -14.60 -17.82 -8.07
C ASP A 271 -13.33 -18.65 -8.22
N THR A 272 -12.31 -18.30 -7.50
CA THR A 272 -10.99 -18.94 -7.55
C THR A 272 -10.93 -20.33 -6.92
N THR A 273 -12.05 -20.84 -6.38
CA THR A 273 -12.16 -22.25 -5.95
C THR A 273 -12.35 -23.19 -7.15
N ILE A 274 -12.70 -22.64 -8.33
CA ILE A 274 -12.85 -23.38 -9.58
C ILE A 274 -11.48 -23.57 -10.24
N PRO A 275 -11.02 -24.82 -10.49
CA PRO A 275 -9.71 -25.05 -11.12
C PRO A 275 -9.55 -24.37 -12.49
N ALA A 276 -10.60 -24.30 -13.30
CA ALA A 276 -10.56 -23.62 -14.59
C ALA A 276 -10.32 -22.10 -14.46
N VAL A 277 -10.82 -21.47 -13.39
CA VAL A 277 -10.54 -20.06 -13.08
C VAL A 277 -9.09 -19.86 -12.69
N GLN A 278 -8.51 -20.75 -11.89
CA GLN A 278 -7.08 -20.70 -11.56
C GLN A 278 -6.21 -20.83 -12.82
N GLU A 279 -6.58 -21.73 -13.73
CA GLU A 279 -5.87 -21.90 -15.00
C GLU A 279 -6.04 -20.68 -15.91
N HIS A 280 -7.23 -20.06 -15.95
CA HIS A 280 -7.44 -18.79 -16.64
C HIS A 280 -6.51 -17.69 -16.12
N LEU A 281 -6.42 -17.50 -14.80
CA LEU A 281 -5.49 -16.54 -14.18
C LEU A 281 -4.04 -16.83 -14.60
N LYS A 282 -3.61 -18.09 -14.54
CA LYS A 282 -2.27 -18.48 -15.00
C LYS A 282 -2.04 -18.09 -16.46
N ASN A 283 -2.98 -18.38 -17.33
CA ASN A 283 -2.88 -18.09 -18.76
C ASN A 283 -2.79 -16.59 -19.06
N VAL A 284 -3.56 -15.74 -18.35
CA VAL A 284 -3.49 -14.27 -18.48
C VAL A 284 -2.07 -13.77 -18.18
N PHE A 285 -1.53 -14.12 -17.02
CA PHE A 285 -0.21 -13.65 -16.60
C PHE A 285 0.93 -14.24 -17.45
N GLN A 286 0.84 -15.52 -17.82
CA GLN A 286 1.83 -16.15 -18.68
C GLN A 286 1.83 -15.55 -20.09
N THR A 287 0.68 -15.12 -20.59
CA THR A 287 0.58 -14.44 -21.88
C THR A 287 1.33 -13.12 -21.84
N PHE A 288 1.08 -12.29 -20.84
CA PHE A 288 1.85 -11.07 -20.64
C PHE A 288 3.36 -11.35 -20.47
N ARG A 289 3.69 -12.38 -19.71
CA ARG A 289 5.11 -12.77 -19.52
C ARG A 289 5.79 -13.17 -20.84
N LYS A 290 5.07 -13.88 -21.73
CA LYS A 290 5.55 -14.20 -23.09
C LYS A 290 5.77 -12.96 -23.94
N TRP A 291 5.02 -11.88 -23.72
CA TRP A 291 5.19 -10.59 -24.37
C TRP A 291 6.32 -9.75 -23.80
N GLY A 292 7.02 -10.24 -22.77
CA GLY A 292 8.13 -9.53 -22.12
C GLY A 292 7.73 -8.65 -20.95
N ILE A 293 6.47 -8.66 -20.54
CA ILE A 293 5.98 -7.92 -19.38
C ILE A 293 6.34 -8.72 -18.12
N THR A 294 7.03 -8.05 -17.18
CA THR A 294 7.54 -8.69 -15.95
C THR A 294 7.26 -7.88 -14.68
N TYR A 295 6.52 -6.80 -14.78
CA TYR A 295 6.04 -6.00 -13.67
C TYR A 295 4.51 -5.91 -13.78
N PHE A 296 3.81 -6.34 -12.73
CA PHE A 296 2.35 -6.38 -12.70
C PHE A 296 1.83 -5.54 -11.53
N LYS A 297 1.10 -4.47 -11.81
CA LYS A 297 0.29 -3.76 -10.81
C LYS A 297 -1.09 -4.43 -10.79
N MET A 298 -1.32 -5.21 -9.76
CA MET A 298 -2.57 -5.92 -9.52
C MET A 298 -3.48 -5.08 -8.64
N ASP A 299 -4.45 -4.42 -9.24
CA ASP A 299 -5.35 -3.53 -8.53
C ASP A 299 -6.62 -4.22 -8.05
N GLY A 300 -7.35 -3.51 -7.18
CA GLY A 300 -8.61 -3.97 -6.65
C GLY A 300 -8.54 -5.35 -6.00
N LEU A 301 -7.41 -5.74 -5.41
CA LEU A 301 -7.24 -7.08 -4.84
C LEU A 301 -8.31 -7.42 -3.81
N GLY A 302 -8.84 -6.42 -3.10
CA GLY A 302 -9.96 -6.59 -2.18
C GLY A 302 -11.23 -7.15 -2.81
N PHE A 303 -11.42 -7.01 -4.13
CA PHE A 303 -12.55 -7.64 -4.85
C PHE A 303 -12.55 -9.16 -4.77
N GLY A 304 -11.36 -9.77 -4.75
CA GLY A 304 -11.24 -11.21 -4.59
C GLY A 304 -11.79 -11.76 -3.27
N LEU A 305 -12.09 -10.86 -2.32
CA LEU A 305 -12.72 -11.16 -1.04
C LEU A 305 -14.26 -11.02 -1.07
N MET A 306 -14.86 -10.80 -2.24
CA MET A 306 -16.32 -10.68 -2.35
C MET A 306 -17.00 -11.87 -1.67
N ASP A 307 -17.89 -11.59 -0.73
CA ASP A 307 -18.73 -12.62 -0.09
C ASP A 307 -19.74 -13.18 -1.10
N GLY A 308 -20.17 -14.40 -0.90
CA GLY A 308 -21.13 -15.07 -1.76
C GLY A 308 -20.92 -16.57 -1.82
N LYS A 309 -21.76 -17.26 -2.60
CA LYS A 309 -21.65 -18.69 -2.80
C LYS A 309 -20.53 -19.01 -3.79
N ARG A 310 -19.68 -19.94 -3.41
CA ARG A 310 -18.59 -20.46 -4.23
C ARG A 310 -18.82 -21.90 -4.62
N SER A 311 -18.06 -22.37 -5.59
CA SER A 311 -18.09 -23.77 -6.04
C SER A 311 -17.64 -24.71 -4.92
N ASP A 312 -16.63 -24.34 -4.15
CA ASP A 312 -16.26 -24.98 -2.90
C ASP A 312 -17.03 -24.32 -1.73
N PRO A 313 -18.03 -25.00 -1.14
CA PRO A 313 -18.84 -24.44 -0.06
C PRO A 313 -18.07 -24.29 1.26
N ASP A 314 -16.93 -24.95 1.43
CA ASP A 314 -16.09 -24.87 2.63
C ASP A 314 -15.03 -23.76 2.55
N ALA A 315 -14.89 -23.14 1.37
CA ALA A 315 -13.98 -22.03 1.17
C ALA A 315 -14.52 -20.74 1.80
N THR A 316 -13.70 -20.08 2.59
CA THR A 316 -13.95 -18.70 3.00
C THR A 316 -13.56 -17.73 1.89
N PRO A 317 -14.04 -16.48 1.87
CA PRO A 317 -13.58 -15.48 0.91
C PRO A 317 -12.05 -15.35 0.88
N LEU A 318 -11.41 -15.38 2.06
CA LEU A 318 -9.97 -15.26 2.18
C LEU A 318 -9.23 -16.49 1.66
N SER A 319 -9.68 -17.71 1.98
CA SER A 319 -9.03 -18.93 1.46
C SER A 319 -9.15 -19.02 -0.07
N ALA A 320 -10.30 -18.65 -0.64
CA ALA A 320 -10.49 -18.56 -2.08
C ALA A 320 -9.54 -17.53 -2.72
N PHE A 321 -9.48 -16.32 -2.15
CA PHE A 321 -8.53 -15.28 -2.60
C PHE A 321 -7.09 -15.80 -2.66
N ARG A 322 -6.65 -16.51 -1.63
CA ARG A 322 -5.29 -17.07 -1.57
C ARG A 322 -5.03 -18.15 -2.63
N LEU A 323 -6.04 -18.94 -3.03
CA LEU A 323 -5.92 -19.86 -4.17
C LEU A 323 -5.61 -19.11 -5.47
N GLY A 324 -6.30 -18.01 -5.73
CA GLY A 324 -6.04 -17.16 -6.88
C GLY A 324 -4.66 -16.51 -6.85
N MET A 325 -4.24 -15.94 -5.71
CA MET A 325 -2.91 -15.37 -5.54
C MET A 325 -1.80 -16.40 -5.73
N LYS A 326 -2.00 -17.62 -5.23
CA LYS A 326 -1.09 -18.75 -5.44
C LYS A 326 -0.95 -19.07 -6.92
N ALA A 327 -2.08 -19.20 -7.64
CA ALA A 327 -2.08 -19.49 -9.07
C ALA A 327 -1.31 -18.42 -9.87
N ILE A 328 -1.51 -17.14 -9.55
CA ILE A 328 -0.80 -16.02 -10.18
C ILE A 328 0.72 -16.12 -9.92
N ARG A 329 1.13 -16.28 -8.65
CA ARG A 329 2.56 -16.34 -8.30
C ARG A 329 3.25 -17.55 -8.94
N GLU A 330 2.59 -18.70 -8.99
CA GLU A 330 3.12 -19.90 -9.66
C GLU A 330 3.28 -19.70 -11.17
N ALA A 331 2.40 -18.92 -11.80
CA ALA A 331 2.46 -18.65 -13.24
C ALA A 331 3.64 -17.76 -13.64
N VAL A 332 4.04 -16.81 -12.77
CA VAL A 332 5.06 -15.79 -13.03
C VAL A 332 6.02 -15.63 -11.83
N PRO A 333 6.76 -16.71 -11.46
CA PRO A 333 7.57 -16.73 -10.23
C PRO A 333 8.66 -15.64 -10.18
N ASP A 334 9.19 -15.26 -11.35
CA ASP A 334 10.31 -14.30 -11.50
C ASP A 334 9.83 -12.86 -11.78
N SER A 335 8.52 -12.62 -11.83
CA SER A 335 7.96 -11.29 -12.08
C SER A 335 7.74 -10.54 -10.79
N TYR A 336 7.81 -9.21 -10.86
CA TYR A 336 7.46 -8.34 -9.75
C TYR A 336 5.94 -8.16 -9.70
N LEU A 337 5.35 -8.53 -8.58
CA LEU A 337 3.91 -8.39 -8.32
C LEU A 337 3.69 -7.27 -7.30
N LEU A 338 3.10 -6.17 -7.76
CA LEU A 338 2.65 -5.07 -6.90
C LEU A 338 1.17 -5.26 -6.59
N GLY A 339 0.82 -5.42 -5.33
CA GLY A 339 -0.58 -5.40 -4.88
C GLY A 339 -1.06 -3.97 -4.65
N CYS A 340 -2.18 -3.60 -5.27
CA CYS A 340 -2.88 -2.36 -5.01
C CYS A 340 -4.20 -2.65 -4.29
N CYS A 341 -4.53 -1.87 -3.26
CA CYS A 341 -5.60 -2.18 -2.30
C CYS A 341 -5.51 -3.61 -1.73
N PRO A 342 -4.32 -4.11 -1.34
CA PRO A 342 -4.16 -5.49 -0.96
C PRO A 342 -4.65 -5.74 0.47
N PRO A 343 -5.32 -6.87 0.72
CA PRO A 343 -5.49 -7.36 2.08
C PRO A 343 -4.13 -7.87 2.59
N PHE A 344 -3.39 -7.03 3.33
CA PHE A 344 -1.97 -7.20 3.61
C PHE A 344 -1.59 -8.61 4.07
N MET A 345 -2.21 -9.08 5.15
CA MET A 345 -1.88 -10.39 5.73
C MET A 345 -2.18 -11.56 4.78
N ALA A 346 -3.24 -11.45 3.96
CA ALA A 346 -3.59 -12.48 2.99
C ALA A 346 -2.64 -12.52 1.79
N CYS A 347 -1.93 -11.43 1.51
CA CYS A 347 -0.98 -11.30 0.41
C CYS A 347 0.46 -11.69 0.76
N LEU A 348 0.77 -11.93 2.05
CA LEU A 348 2.11 -12.30 2.49
C LEU A 348 2.63 -13.53 1.72
N GLY A 349 3.83 -13.41 1.16
CA GLY A 349 4.48 -14.45 0.36
C GLY A 349 4.02 -14.55 -1.10
N TYR A 350 2.99 -13.79 -1.52
CA TYR A 350 2.53 -13.80 -2.91
C TYR A 350 2.92 -12.56 -3.71
N ILE A 351 3.11 -11.41 -3.08
CA ILE A 351 3.46 -10.15 -3.73
C ILE A 351 4.83 -9.65 -3.26
N ASP A 352 5.50 -8.89 -4.12
CA ASP A 352 6.82 -8.30 -3.85
C ASP A 352 6.69 -6.88 -3.30
N GLY A 353 5.69 -6.14 -3.77
CA GLY A 353 5.37 -4.79 -3.33
C GLY A 353 3.90 -4.64 -2.96
N ALA A 354 3.61 -3.70 -2.08
CA ALA A 354 2.24 -3.37 -1.69
C ALA A 354 2.03 -1.87 -1.60
N ARG A 355 0.98 -1.37 -2.26
CA ARG A 355 0.41 -0.06 -1.99
C ARG A 355 -0.11 -0.03 -0.56
N ILE A 356 0.43 0.84 0.25
CA ILE A 356 0.08 0.93 1.69
C ILE A 356 -0.69 2.21 2.04
N SER A 357 -1.08 2.98 1.04
CA SER A 357 -1.94 4.16 1.15
C SER A 357 -2.95 4.19 0.01
N ASN A 358 -3.84 5.18 0.05
CA ASN A 358 -4.74 5.50 -1.03
C ASN A 358 -4.02 6.07 -2.24
N ASP A 359 -4.80 6.27 -3.31
CA ASP A 359 -4.33 6.99 -4.49
C ASP A 359 -3.88 8.41 -4.14
N THR A 360 -2.69 8.75 -4.63
CA THR A 360 -2.23 10.13 -4.60
C THR A 360 -2.88 10.96 -5.71
N ARG A 361 -2.73 12.26 -5.61
CA ARG A 361 -3.11 13.23 -6.65
C ARG A 361 -2.18 14.44 -6.55
N ALA A 362 -2.09 15.22 -7.63
CA ALA A 362 -1.30 16.44 -7.64
C ALA A 362 -1.99 17.60 -6.87
N CYS A 363 -2.33 17.34 -5.61
CA CYS A 363 -2.93 18.31 -4.70
C CYS A 363 -2.50 18.02 -3.25
N ARG A 364 -2.47 19.07 -2.43
CA ARG A 364 -2.05 19.02 -1.02
C ARG A 364 -2.73 17.92 -0.22
N SER A 365 -4.07 17.88 -0.23
CA SER A 365 -4.82 16.94 0.62
C SER A 365 -4.49 15.48 0.36
N ALA A 366 -4.27 15.10 -0.90
CA ALA A 366 -3.88 13.74 -1.26
C ALA A 366 -2.43 13.45 -0.85
N ILE A 367 -1.50 14.37 -1.10
CA ILE A 367 -0.08 14.21 -0.71
C ILE A 367 0.05 14.10 0.79
N ASP A 368 -0.63 14.96 1.57
CA ASP A 368 -0.64 14.89 3.04
C ASP A 368 -1.18 13.56 3.55
N HIS A 369 -2.30 13.09 2.97
CA HIS A 369 -2.92 11.82 3.36
C HIS A 369 -1.99 10.64 3.08
N VAL A 370 -1.41 10.58 1.88
CA VAL A 370 -0.44 9.54 1.49
C VAL A 370 0.77 9.56 2.40
N THR A 371 1.33 10.75 2.67
CA THR A 371 2.48 10.92 3.58
C THR A 371 2.17 10.37 4.97
N LYS A 372 1.07 10.81 5.58
CA LYS A 372 0.65 10.36 6.91
C LYS A 372 0.46 8.85 6.97
N THR A 373 -0.30 8.31 6.03
CA THR A 373 -0.67 6.88 6.02
C THR A 373 0.54 5.97 5.80
N ASN A 374 1.44 6.33 4.87
CA ASN A 374 2.67 5.57 4.65
C ASN A 374 3.53 5.53 5.91
N PHE A 375 3.80 6.69 6.50
CA PHE A 375 4.76 6.75 7.61
C PHE A 375 4.19 6.33 8.97
N ALA A 376 2.88 6.22 9.12
CA ALA A 376 2.29 5.51 10.24
C ALA A 376 2.54 4.00 10.18
N ARG A 377 2.79 3.45 8.98
CA ARG A 377 3.13 2.03 8.73
C ARG A 377 4.63 1.76 8.57
N TRP A 378 5.49 2.69 9.00
CA TRP A 378 6.95 2.60 8.86
C TRP A 378 7.54 1.24 9.28
N TRP A 379 6.94 0.56 10.24
CA TRP A 379 7.37 -0.74 10.75
C TRP A 379 7.17 -1.91 9.78
N MET A 380 6.32 -1.74 8.75
CA MET A 380 6.09 -2.74 7.69
C MET A 380 7.17 -2.67 6.59
N PHE A 381 7.89 -1.54 6.49
CA PHE A 381 8.80 -1.29 5.37
C PHE A 381 9.91 -2.32 5.32
N ASP A 382 10.12 -2.91 4.13
CA ASP A 382 11.11 -3.93 3.86
C ASP A 382 11.01 -5.20 4.75
N LYS A 383 9.91 -5.33 5.53
CA LYS A 383 9.59 -6.50 6.35
C LYS A 383 8.50 -7.37 5.73
N PHE A 384 7.38 -6.76 5.36
CA PHE A 384 6.25 -7.47 4.76
C PHE A 384 6.32 -7.45 3.24
N PHE A 385 6.68 -6.31 2.69
CA PHE A 385 6.76 -6.01 1.27
C PHE A 385 7.76 -4.88 1.04
N ARG A 386 8.08 -4.63 -0.22
CA ARG A 386 8.52 -3.31 -0.63
C ARG A 386 7.29 -2.40 -0.62
N CYS A 387 7.20 -1.53 0.39
CA CYS A 387 6.05 -0.65 0.55
C CYS A 387 6.03 0.41 -0.54
N ASP A 388 4.95 0.44 -1.31
CA ASP A 388 4.75 1.38 -2.41
C ASP A 388 3.91 2.58 -1.91
N PRO A 389 4.44 3.81 -2.00
CA PRO A 389 3.73 5.01 -1.56
C PRO A 389 2.72 5.50 -2.61
N ASP A 390 2.56 4.82 -3.72
CA ASP A 390 2.00 5.31 -4.97
C ASP A 390 3.03 6.12 -5.79
N VAL A 391 2.58 6.94 -6.74
CA VAL A 391 3.50 7.75 -7.53
C VAL A 391 4.00 8.96 -6.76
N VAL A 392 5.24 9.36 -7.02
CA VAL A 392 5.76 10.64 -6.57
C VAL A 392 5.37 11.74 -7.55
N ILE A 393 4.94 12.88 -7.02
CA ILE A 393 4.45 14.04 -7.78
C ILE A 393 5.46 15.18 -7.67
N ALA A 394 6.00 15.59 -8.80
CA ALA A 394 6.89 16.76 -8.87
C ALA A 394 6.37 17.86 -9.83
N ARG A 395 5.47 17.53 -10.76
CA ARG A 395 4.99 18.43 -11.80
C ARG A 395 4.35 19.70 -11.27
N GLN A 396 4.39 20.75 -12.11
CA GLN A 396 3.73 22.03 -11.88
C GLN A 396 2.42 22.19 -12.69
N ASP A 397 2.27 21.49 -13.80
CA ASP A 397 1.08 21.50 -14.65
C ASP A 397 0.04 20.48 -14.17
N ARG A 398 -1.23 20.72 -14.45
CA ARG A 398 -2.35 19.90 -13.96
C ARG A 398 -2.21 19.60 -12.46
N SER A 399 -1.77 20.60 -11.67
CA SER A 399 -1.42 20.45 -10.27
C SER A 399 -1.86 21.67 -9.48
N THR A 400 -2.35 21.46 -8.27
CA THR A 400 -2.57 22.50 -7.25
C THR A 400 -1.57 22.36 -6.09
N ALA A 401 -0.64 21.41 -6.19
CA ALA A 401 0.41 21.20 -5.20
C ALA A 401 1.48 22.30 -5.28
N SER A 402 1.89 22.81 -4.12
CA SER A 402 3.03 23.72 -3.98
C SER A 402 4.36 22.97 -4.14
N ILE A 403 5.47 23.71 -4.16
CA ILE A 403 6.80 23.09 -4.13
C ILE A 403 7.05 22.32 -2.82
N GLY A 404 6.50 22.78 -1.71
CA GLY A 404 6.55 22.08 -0.43
C GLY A 404 5.80 20.75 -0.47
N ASP A 405 4.56 20.76 -1.01
CA ASP A 405 3.79 19.53 -1.21
C ASP A 405 4.56 18.54 -2.12
N ASN A 406 5.24 19.02 -3.16
CA ASN A 406 6.08 18.17 -4.00
C ASN A 406 7.26 17.58 -3.21
N ARG A 407 7.92 18.35 -2.33
CA ARG A 407 8.99 17.82 -1.46
C ARG A 407 8.48 16.74 -0.50
N LEU A 408 7.26 16.89 0.05
CA LEU A 408 6.60 15.83 0.82
C LEU A 408 6.42 14.57 -0.04
N SER A 409 5.92 14.70 -1.26
CA SER A 409 5.77 13.58 -2.18
C SER A 409 7.10 12.92 -2.54
N ILE A 410 8.14 13.71 -2.79
CA ILE A 410 9.50 13.19 -3.07
C ILE A 410 10.06 12.44 -1.85
N MET A 411 9.80 12.91 -0.64
CA MET A 411 10.22 12.22 0.59
C MET A 411 9.58 10.83 0.71
N THR A 412 8.37 10.63 0.22
CA THR A 412 7.76 9.29 0.21
C THR A 412 8.60 8.33 -0.64
N GLY A 413 9.06 8.76 -1.81
CA GLY A 413 9.96 7.98 -2.67
C GLY A 413 11.32 7.69 -2.03
N ILE A 414 11.94 8.70 -1.39
CA ILE A 414 13.24 8.56 -0.71
C ILE A 414 13.17 7.55 0.44
N MET A 415 12.12 7.63 1.25
CA MET A 415 12.02 6.80 2.46
C MET A 415 11.53 5.38 2.13
N THR A 416 10.59 5.20 1.22
CA THR A 416 10.14 3.86 0.80
C THR A 416 11.13 3.17 -0.14
N GLY A 417 11.95 3.94 -0.86
CA GLY A 417 12.80 3.44 -1.93
C GLY A 417 12.04 3.00 -3.18
N VAL A 418 10.81 3.52 -3.33
CA VAL A 418 9.98 3.35 -4.54
C VAL A 418 9.65 4.74 -5.08
N SER A 419 10.18 5.06 -6.25
CA SER A 419 10.04 6.35 -6.92
C SER A 419 9.46 6.13 -8.33
N ILE A 420 8.18 5.85 -8.39
CA ILE A 420 7.42 5.80 -9.65
C ILE A 420 6.78 7.18 -9.83
N THR A 421 6.88 7.78 -11.00
CA THR A 421 6.19 9.03 -11.32
C THR A 421 5.12 8.83 -12.39
N SER A 422 4.11 9.68 -12.40
CA SER A 422 3.15 9.82 -13.52
C SER A 422 3.22 11.21 -14.16
N ASP A 423 4.22 11.99 -13.85
CA ASP A 423 4.36 13.34 -14.40
C ASP A 423 4.69 13.27 -15.90
N ASN A 424 4.13 14.18 -16.72
CA ASN A 424 4.52 14.26 -18.12
C ASN A 424 5.95 14.80 -18.22
N LEU A 425 6.90 13.92 -18.53
CA LEU A 425 8.32 14.24 -18.55
C LEU A 425 8.73 15.13 -19.73
N ASN A 426 7.84 15.38 -20.70
CA ASN A 426 8.08 16.34 -21.78
C ASN A 426 7.78 17.79 -21.37
N THR A 427 6.91 17.99 -20.37
CA THR A 427 6.45 19.32 -19.95
C THR A 427 6.94 19.71 -18.54
N ILE A 428 7.55 18.79 -17.80
CA ILE A 428 8.04 19.04 -16.45
C ILE A 428 9.14 20.12 -16.44
N ALA A 429 9.05 21.08 -15.53
CA ALA A 429 10.08 22.12 -15.38
C ALA A 429 11.41 21.52 -14.86
N ALA A 430 12.53 22.16 -15.22
CA ALA A 430 13.87 21.64 -14.92
C ALA A 430 14.13 21.47 -13.41
N ASP A 431 13.70 22.42 -12.59
CA ASP A 431 13.81 22.36 -11.13
C ASP A 431 12.96 21.21 -10.53
N ARG A 432 11.82 20.91 -11.13
CA ARG A 432 10.94 19.79 -10.74
C ARG A 432 11.51 18.45 -11.14
N LEU A 433 12.11 18.39 -12.33
CA LEU A 433 12.81 17.20 -12.80
C LEU A 433 14.05 16.88 -11.93
N GLU A 434 14.79 17.91 -11.50
CA GLU A 434 15.89 17.74 -10.55
C GLU A 434 15.39 17.20 -9.21
N LEU A 435 14.30 17.76 -8.67
CA LEU A 435 13.67 17.29 -7.45
C LEU A 435 13.20 15.83 -7.58
N LEU A 436 12.59 15.47 -8.71
CA LEU A 436 12.23 14.08 -9.02
C LEU A 436 13.46 13.17 -9.03
N GLY A 437 14.58 13.63 -9.59
CA GLY A 437 15.85 12.92 -9.60
C GLY A 437 16.38 12.59 -8.19
N LYS A 438 16.17 13.46 -7.22
CA LYS A 438 16.55 13.23 -5.81
C LYS A 438 15.82 12.00 -5.25
N SER A 439 14.54 11.77 -5.57
CA SER A 439 13.79 10.58 -5.11
C SER A 439 14.33 9.26 -5.70
N ALA A 440 14.93 9.32 -6.87
CA ALA A 440 15.53 8.15 -7.52
C ALA A 440 16.92 7.81 -6.97
N GLN A 441 17.68 8.82 -6.55
CA GLN A 441 19.10 8.69 -6.18
C GLN A 441 19.33 8.55 -4.68
N ILE A 442 18.51 9.18 -3.86
CA ILE A 442 18.64 9.18 -2.41
C ILE A 442 17.75 8.10 -1.82
N ARG A 443 18.23 7.39 -0.80
CA ARG A 443 17.43 6.49 0.01
C ARG A 443 17.76 6.62 1.48
N MET A 444 16.73 6.93 2.28
CA MET A 444 16.81 6.84 3.73
C MET A 444 16.42 5.44 4.19
N ARG A 445 17.27 4.81 4.97
CA ARG A 445 17.09 3.43 5.49
C ARG A 445 16.97 3.43 6.99
N ASP A 446 16.51 2.28 7.52
CA ASP A 446 16.44 2.01 8.96
C ASP A 446 15.77 3.14 9.74
N PHE A 447 14.81 3.80 9.10
CA PHE A 447 14.18 4.96 9.69
C PHE A 447 13.11 4.55 10.70
N ARG A 448 13.02 5.36 11.75
CA ARG A 448 12.14 5.18 12.88
C ARG A 448 11.55 6.54 13.28
N PRO A 449 10.27 6.61 13.66
CA PRO A 449 9.71 7.84 14.20
C PRO A 449 10.51 8.37 15.37
N ALA A 450 10.80 9.66 15.34
CA ALA A 450 11.65 10.36 16.30
C ALA A 450 10.91 11.57 16.89
N GLY A 451 11.35 12.03 18.09
CA GLY A 451 10.80 13.21 18.74
C GLY A 451 9.36 13.08 19.21
N HIS A 452 8.76 14.21 19.51
CA HIS A 452 7.36 14.30 19.90
C HIS A 452 6.44 14.32 18.69
N TRP A 453 5.24 13.77 18.88
CA TRP A 453 4.19 13.76 17.88
C TRP A 453 3.50 15.11 17.82
N GLY A 454 3.22 15.59 16.64
CA GLY A 454 2.40 16.79 16.46
C GLY A 454 0.95 16.61 16.96
N ALA A 455 0.20 17.68 17.04
CA ALA A 455 -1.15 17.73 17.56
C ALA A 455 -2.17 16.78 16.87
N GLY A 456 -1.83 16.23 15.70
CA GLY A 456 -2.62 15.23 14.97
C GLY A 456 -2.18 13.79 15.16
N CYS A 457 -1.29 13.50 16.11
CA CYS A 457 -0.80 12.15 16.43
C CYS A 457 -0.12 11.40 15.26
N TRP A 458 0.49 12.13 14.35
CA TRP A 458 1.28 11.58 13.25
C TRP A 458 2.76 11.86 13.46
N PRO A 459 3.66 10.90 13.12
CA PRO A 459 5.09 11.18 13.16
C PRO A 459 5.44 12.30 12.17
N VAL A 460 6.05 13.34 12.65
CA VAL A 460 6.55 14.45 11.83
C VAL A 460 8.05 14.38 11.61
N ALA A 461 8.79 13.71 12.51
CA ALA A 461 10.24 13.57 12.46
C ALA A 461 10.65 12.09 12.48
N PHE A 462 11.75 11.80 11.81
CA PHE A 462 12.32 10.46 11.72
C PHE A 462 13.84 10.50 11.86
N SER A 463 14.41 9.52 12.54
CA SER A 463 15.83 9.20 12.51
C SER A 463 16.06 8.02 11.55
N GLY A 464 17.23 7.96 10.92
CA GLY A 464 17.60 6.86 10.04
C GLY A 464 19.01 7.01 9.49
N THR A 465 19.28 6.39 8.34
CA THR A 465 20.60 6.46 7.69
C THR A 465 20.48 6.73 6.18
N ILE A 466 21.45 7.46 5.64
CA ILE A 466 21.69 7.62 4.19
C ILE A 466 23.15 7.27 3.92
N ASP A 467 23.42 6.30 3.07
CA ASP A 467 24.79 5.80 2.77
C ASP A 467 25.61 5.47 4.02
N GLY A 468 24.95 4.86 5.02
CA GLY A 468 25.58 4.49 6.30
C GLY A 468 25.86 5.65 7.27
N ARG A 469 25.50 6.88 6.91
CA ARG A 469 25.60 8.07 7.77
C ARG A 469 24.25 8.35 8.43
N LYS A 470 24.29 8.98 9.61
CA LYS A 470 23.08 9.43 10.30
C LYS A 470 22.27 10.40 9.44
N ALA A 471 20.97 10.22 9.44
CA ALA A 471 20.04 11.08 8.73
C ALA A 471 18.81 11.41 9.59
N GLY A 472 18.27 12.61 9.38
CA GLY A 472 17.02 13.06 9.97
C GLY A 472 16.07 13.54 8.89
N ALA A 473 14.81 13.19 8.99
CA ALA A 473 13.75 13.67 8.10
C ALA A 473 12.66 14.36 8.91
N VAL A 474 12.14 15.49 8.38
CA VAL A 474 10.98 16.17 8.93
C VAL A 474 9.94 16.33 7.82
N LEU A 475 8.72 15.87 8.09
CA LEU A 475 7.59 15.83 7.17
C LEU A 475 6.44 16.64 7.79
N ASN A 476 6.40 17.93 7.51
CA ASN A 476 5.37 18.80 8.07
C ASN A 476 4.11 18.80 7.19
N THR A 477 3.10 18.05 7.58
CA THR A 477 1.78 18.00 6.95
C THR A 477 0.74 18.84 7.71
N THR A 478 1.17 19.85 8.49
CA THR A 478 0.30 20.74 9.28
C THR A 478 0.29 22.14 8.71
N ASP A 479 -0.68 22.95 9.13
CA ASP A 479 -0.82 24.36 8.74
C ASP A 479 0.13 25.31 9.51
N GLU A 480 0.91 24.78 10.48
CA GLU A 480 1.83 25.56 11.29
C GLU A 480 3.29 25.13 11.07
N PRO A 481 4.27 26.03 11.21
CA PRO A 481 5.67 25.66 11.18
C PRO A 481 6.03 24.68 12.32
N VAL A 482 6.83 23.67 12.00
CA VAL A 482 7.32 22.69 12.98
C VAL A 482 8.81 22.85 13.17
N THR A 483 9.25 23.00 14.42
CA THR A 483 10.68 23.06 14.79
C THR A 483 11.08 21.78 15.51
N VAL A 484 12.12 21.11 15.00
CA VAL A 484 12.65 19.86 15.52
C VAL A 484 14.12 20.04 15.88
N LYS A 485 14.54 19.55 17.06
CA LYS A 485 15.92 19.51 17.47
C LYS A 485 16.66 18.35 16.80
N PHE A 486 17.93 18.53 16.52
CA PHE A 486 18.78 17.47 15.96
C PHE A 486 18.83 16.23 16.86
N GLU A 487 18.94 16.46 18.18
CA GLU A 487 18.92 15.39 19.19
C GLU A 487 17.68 14.49 19.09
N ASP A 488 16.50 15.08 18.83
CA ASP A 488 15.24 14.36 18.67
C ASP A 488 15.27 13.40 17.46
N MET A 489 16.09 13.69 16.44
CA MET A 489 16.30 12.86 15.26
C MET A 489 17.55 11.96 15.35
N GLY A 490 18.22 11.93 16.52
CA GLY A 490 19.46 11.16 16.72
C GLY A 490 20.69 11.75 16.03
N LEU A 491 20.62 13.00 15.53
CA LEU A 491 21.74 13.75 14.99
C LEU A 491 22.55 14.42 16.12
N ASP A 492 23.84 14.59 15.89
CA ASP A 492 24.70 15.33 16.81
C ASP A 492 24.49 16.83 16.60
N PRO A 493 24.03 17.59 17.63
CA PRO A 493 23.76 19.01 17.47
C PRO A 493 25.02 19.86 17.22
N GLU A 494 26.22 19.39 17.61
CA GLU A 494 27.47 20.10 17.42
C GLU A 494 28.09 19.90 16.02
N GLN A 495 27.59 18.92 15.24
CA GLN A 495 28.08 18.64 13.90
C GLN A 495 27.14 19.23 12.83
N ASP A 496 27.76 19.66 11.72
CA ASP A 496 27.01 20.10 10.55
C ASP A 496 26.24 18.92 9.91
N ALA A 497 24.98 19.14 9.59
CA ALA A 497 24.20 18.28 8.71
C ALA A 497 23.90 19.01 7.40
N GLU A 498 24.08 18.32 6.27
CA GLU A 498 23.75 18.81 4.94
C GLU A 498 22.24 18.63 4.69
N GLU A 499 21.58 19.69 4.22
CA GLU A 499 20.20 19.62 3.79
C GLU A 499 20.13 19.23 2.30
N LEU A 500 19.33 18.20 1.95
CA LEU A 500 19.40 17.53 0.65
C LEU A 500 18.27 17.90 -0.32
N LEU A 501 17.17 18.52 0.15
CA LEU A 501 16.01 18.81 -0.71
C LEU A 501 15.89 20.28 -1.15
N GLN A 502 16.24 21.20 -0.27
CA GLN A 502 15.96 22.64 -0.43
C GLN A 502 17.20 23.48 -0.67
N ASP A 503 18.39 22.86 -0.77
CA ASP A 503 19.68 23.54 -0.90
C ASP A 503 19.93 24.62 0.19
N LEU A 504 19.42 24.36 1.40
CA LEU A 504 19.59 25.26 2.55
C LEU A 504 21.03 25.28 3.09
N GLY A 505 21.91 24.47 2.53
CA GLY A 505 23.28 24.28 2.98
C GLY A 505 23.35 23.54 4.31
N LYS A 506 24.42 23.81 5.07
CA LYS A 506 24.67 23.16 6.36
C LYS A 506 23.79 23.72 7.48
N ARG A 507 23.30 22.85 8.35
CA ARG A 507 22.45 23.16 9.50
C ARG A 507 23.05 22.57 10.78
N LYS A 508 22.69 23.15 11.92
CA LYS A 508 23.03 22.66 13.26
C LYS A 508 21.90 22.91 14.26
N TYR A 509 21.87 22.14 15.33
CA TYR A 509 21.00 22.29 16.50
C TYR A 509 19.51 22.04 16.25
N VAL A 510 18.90 22.82 15.37
CA VAL A 510 17.47 22.78 15.10
C VAL A 510 17.18 23.01 13.62
N ILE A 511 16.04 22.50 13.17
CA ILE A 511 15.47 22.81 11.86
C ILE A 511 14.00 23.20 12.01
N THR A 512 13.60 24.29 11.36
CA THR A 512 12.20 24.69 11.25
C THR A 512 11.73 24.39 9.83
N VAL A 513 10.66 23.62 9.72
CA VAL A 513 10.03 23.23 8.45
C VAL A 513 8.69 23.95 8.33
N MET A 514 8.50 24.64 7.23
CA MET A 514 7.29 25.41 6.95
C MET A 514 6.09 24.48 6.78
N PRO A 515 4.84 25.01 6.87
CA PRO A 515 3.64 24.23 6.61
C PRO A 515 3.68 23.50 5.26
N HIS A 516 3.24 22.26 5.25
CA HIS A 516 3.17 21.40 4.07
C HIS A 516 4.48 21.34 3.29
N ASP A 517 5.55 21.00 3.99
CA ASP A 517 6.90 20.93 3.45
C ASP A 517 7.74 19.82 4.11
N ALA A 518 8.86 19.48 3.52
CA ALA A 518 9.77 18.47 4.02
C ALA A 518 11.24 18.91 3.97
N VAL A 519 12.02 18.39 4.92
CA VAL A 519 13.47 18.56 4.99
C VAL A 519 14.12 17.21 5.21
N LEU A 520 15.25 16.98 4.55
CA LEU A 520 16.09 15.80 4.69
C LEU A 520 17.53 16.22 5.06
N LEU A 521 17.99 15.77 6.19
CA LEU A 521 19.32 16.08 6.73
C LEU A 521 20.21 14.84 6.70
N LYS A 522 21.49 15.00 6.30
CA LYS A 522 22.52 13.97 6.33
C LYS A 522 23.74 14.50 7.09
N GLN A 523 24.22 13.77 8.09
CA GLN A 523 25.34 14.14 8.95
C GLN A 523 26.56 13.25 8.72
#